data_161133a792387675092fa5cb0db7edd1
#
_entry.id   161133a792387675092fa5cb0db7edd1
#
_cell.length_a   1.000
_cell.length_b   1.000
_cell.length_c   1.000
_cell.angle_alpha   90.00
_cell.angle_beta   90.00
_cell.angle_gamma   90.00
#
_symmetry.space_group_name_H-M   'P 1'
#
loop_
_entity.id
_entity.type
_entity.pdbx_description
1 polymer ?
#
loop_
_entity_poly.entity_id
_entity_poly.type
_entity_poly.pdbx_seq_one_letter_code
_entity_poly.pdbx_strand_id
1 'polypeptide(L)'
;QTEDKTFIRVVDYKSGKKEFSLSDIFYGVEIQLITYLTAIWREEETARKALGKKLKLPVMPGGILYFKIDDPIIRGSKMIKDEDIERAIMKKLRMNGLVLADLNVVKEMDKTINGDSLFIPVRINKDESISKMSSVATLEQFNLLSKYVEILLKKEGKQMQEGDISIKPYKNKQTTSCEYCEFAPICQFDTTLKDNKYRVMKEYGNEEIWHLMKLA
;
A
#
# COMPACT_ATOMS: atom_id res chain seq x y z
N GLN A 1 -3.68 -20.87 2.79
CA GLN A 1 -4.99 -21.24 3.38
C GLN A 1 -4.73 -21.93 4.70
N THR A 2 -5.48 -21.57 5.72
CA THR A 2 -5.58 -22.33 6.97
C THR A 2 -6.76 -23.32 6.86
N GLU A 3 -7.00 -24.13 7.91
CA GLU A 3 -8.11 -25.08 7.91
C GLU A 3 -9.48 -24.39 7.72
N ASP A 4 -9.64 -23.18 8.28
CA ASP A 4 -10.93 -22.46 8.38
C ASP A 4 -11.00 -21.16 7.58
N LYS A 5 -9.89 -20.63 7.03
CA LYS A 5 -9.83 -19.28 6.42
C LYS A 5 -8.93 -19.25 5.20
N THR A 6 -9.24 -18.32 4.28
CA THR A 6 -8.35 -17.98 3.18
C THR A 6 -7.81 -16.58 3.38
N PHE A 7 -6.51 -16.44 3.55
CA PHE A 7 -5.84 -15.15 3.55
C PHE A 7 -5.45 -14.76 2.12
N ILE A 8 -5.77 -13.53 1.74
CA ILE A 8 -5.45 -12.97 0.42
C ILE A 8 -4.43 -11.87 0.57
N ARG A 9 -3.51 -11.80 -0.38
CA ARG A 9 -2.65 -10.65 -0.60
C ARG A 9 -2.87 -10.09 -1.99
N VAL A 10 -2.90 -8.78 -2.10
CA VAL A 10 -2.91 -8.08 -3.39
C VAL A 10 -1.50 -7.59 -3.66
N VAL A 11 -0.96 -7.93 -4.83
CA VAL A 11 0.37 -7.50 -5.26
C VAL A 11 0.21 -6.72 -6.56
N ASP A 12 0.73 -5.52 -6.59
CA ASP A 12 0.77 -4.67 -7.78
C ASP A 12 2.22 -4.47 -8.24
N TYR A 13 2.46 -4.69 -9.53
CA TYR A 13 3.77 -4.60 -10.15
C TYR A 13 4.04 -3.20 -10.66
N LYS A 14 5.15 -2.58 -10.22
CA LYS A 14 5.52 -1.22 -10.61
C LYS A 14 6.89 -1.20 -11.28
N SER A 15 6.99 -0.59 -12.47
CA SER A 15 8.25 -0.36 -13.17
C SER A 15 9.07 0.78 -12.58
N GLY A 16 8.42 1.71 -11.86
CA GLY A 16 9.07 2.84 -11.18
C GLY A 16 9.31 2.59 -9.70
N LYS A 17 10.08 3.48 -9.06
CA LYS A 17 10.22 3.49 -7.61
C LYS A 17 8.89 3.90 -6.98
N LYS A 18 8.22 2.97 -6.31
CA LYS A 18 6.99 3.19 -5.56
C LYS A 18 7.19 2.70 -4.14
N GLU A 19 6.95 3.58 -3.18
CA GLU A 19 6.98 3.25 -1.76
C GLU A 19 5.56 3.30 -1.21
N PHE A 20 5.23 2.35 -0.35
CA PHE A 20 3.95 2.36 0.34
C PHE A 20 3.92 3.50 1.36
N SER A 21 2.85 4.28 1.32
CA SER A 21 2.64 5.39 2.24
C SER A 21 1.20 5.37 2.76
N LEU A 22 1.05 5.21 4.06
CA LEU A 22 -0.26 5.31 4.70
C LEU A 22 -0.84 6.74 4.58
N SER A 23 0.05 7.74 4.56
CA SER A 23 -0.32 9.13 4.33
C SER A 23 -0.95 9.34 2.94
N ASP A 24 -0.39 8.74 1.89
CA ASP A 24 -0.93 8.85 0.55
C ASP A 24 -2.32 8.21 0.45
N ILE A 25 -2.55 7.10 1.14
CA ILE A 25 -3.89 6.50 1.24
C ILE A 25 -4.84 7.44 1.97
N PHE A 26 -4.42 8.03 3.09
CA PHE A 26 -5.23 8.99 3.85
C PHE A 26 -5.67 10.18 2.99
N TYR A 27 -4.81 10.68 2.13
CA TYR A 27 -5.12 11.78 1.21
C TYR A 27 -5.83 11.35 -0.08
N GLY A 28 -6.10 10.05 -0.27
CA GLY A 28 -6.78 9.52 -1.45
C GLY A 28 -5.90 9.42 -2.70
N VAL A 29 -4.57 9.51 -2.57
CA VAL A 29 -3.64 9.46 -3.71
C VAL A 29 -3.30 8.04 -4.12
N GLU A 30 -3.20 7.10 -3.16
CA GLU A 30 -2.72 5.73 -3.38
C GLU A 30 -3.71 4.68 -2.84
N ILE A 31 -4.95 4.71 -3.34
CA ILE A 31 -6.02 3.85 -2.83
C ILE A 31 -6.22 2.53 -3.60
N GLN A 32 -5.50 2.32 -4.71
CA GLN A 32 -5.72 1.20 -5.62
C GLN A 32 -5.65 -0.17 -4.93
N LEU A 33 -4.55 -0.45 -4.22
CA LEU A 33 -4.34 -1.76 -3.59
C LEU A 33 -5.40 -2.08 -2.53
N ILE A 34 -5.73 -1.11 -1.69
CA ILE A 34 -6.73 -1.32 -0.65
C ILE A 34 -8.14 -1.44 -1.24
N THR A 35 -8.44 -0.75 -2.34
CA THR A 35 -9.70 -0.89 -3.07
C THR A 35 -9.85 -2.31 -3.61
N TYR A 36 -8.82 -2.87 -4.25
CA TYR A 36 -8.84 -4.25 -4.74
C TYR A 36 -8.97 -5.27 -3.61
N LEU A 37 -8.20 -5.09 -2.52
CA LEU A 37 -8.32 -5.94 -1.35
C LEU A 37 -9.73 -5.90 -0.77
N THR A 38 -10.32 -4.71 -0.63
CA THR A 38 -11.65 -4.49 -0.08
C THR A 38 -12.73 -5.16 -0.93
N ALA A 39 -12.65 -5.02 -2.25
CA ALA A 39 -13.60 -5.64 -3.17
C ALA A 39 -13.61 -7.17 -3.06
N ILE A 40 -12.42 -7.80 -2.97
CA ILE A 40 -12.33 -9.26 -2.84
C ILE A 40 -12.71 -9.71 -1.42
N TRP A 41 -12.30 -8.96 -0.40
CA TRP A 41 -12.52 -9.33 0.99
C TRP A 41 -13.98 -9.21 1.43
N ARG A 42 -14.67 -8.16 0.97
CA ARG A 42 -16.04 -7.82 1.42
C ARG A 42 -17.12 -8.55 0.63
N GLU A 43 -16.84 -8.98 -0.58
CA GLU A 43 -17.81 -9.58 -1.47
C GLU A 43 -17.43 -11.02 -1.81
N GLU A 44 -18.16 -11.98 -1.23
CA GLU A 44 -17.93 -13.40 -1.42
C GLU A 44 -17.98 -13.82 -2.90
N GLU A 45 -18.90 -13.25 -3.68
CA GLU A 45 -19.03 -13.52 -5.11
C GLU A 45 -17.81 -13.03 -5.90
N THR A 46 -17.33 -11.84 -5.59
CA THR A 46 -16.10 -11.28 -6.17
C THR A 46 -14.89 -12.11 -5.82
N ALA A 47 -14.78 -12.58 -4.55
CA ALA A 47 -13.74 -13.48 -4.12
C ALA A 47 -13.77 -14.82 -4.88
N ARG A 48 -14.96 -15.40 -5.07
CA ARG A 48 -15.14 -16.66 -5.83
C ARG A 48 -14.79 -16.52 -7.30
N LYS A 49 -15.13 -15.38 -7.92
CA LYS A 49 -14.76 -15.08 -9.31
C LYS A 49 -13.24 -14.92 -9.47
N ALA A 50 -12.60 -14.20 -8.54
CA ALA A 50 -11.16 -13.93 -8.61
C ALA A 50 -10.28 -15.14 -8.26
N LEU A 51 -10.68 -15.96 -7.28
CA LEU A 51 -9.84 -17.00 -6.66
C LEU A 51 -10.33 -18.44 -6.91
N GLY A 52 -11.51 -18.59 -7.54
CA GLY A 52 -12.09 -19.88 -7.91
C GLY A 52 -12.97 -20.52 -6.84
N LYS A 53 -13.68 -21.60 -7.25
CA LYS A 53 -14.72 -22.26 -6.44
C LYS A 53 -14.22 -23.02 -5.20
N LYS A 54 -12.91 -23.32 -5.12
CA LYS A 54 -12.30 -24.06 -3.98
C LYS A 54 -11.91 -23.14 -2.82
N LEU A 55 -12.40 -21.92 -2.82
CA LEU A 55 -12.13 -20.93 -1.79
C LEU A 55 -12.75 -21.35 -0.45
N LYS A 56 -11.94 -21.39 0.59
CA LYS A 56 -12.42 -21.55 1.97
C LYS A 56 -12.83 -20.18 2.53
N LEU A 57 -13.98 -20.11 3.16
CA LEU A 57 -14.52 -18.90 3.76
C LEU A 57 -14.38 -18.96 5.29
N PRO A 58 -14.24 -17.83 5.97
CA PRO A 58 -14.19 -16.47 5.44
C PRO A 58 -12.86 -16.13 4.75
N VAL A 59 -12.93 -15.18 3.80
CA VAL A 59 -11.74 -14.54 3.21
C VAL A 59 -11.24 -13.44 4.15
N MET A 60 -9.93 -13.37 4.35
CA MET A 60 -9.30 -12.43 5.27
C MET A 60 -8.16 -11.68 4.57
N PRO A 61 -7.87 -10.42 4.96
CA PRO A 61 -6.73 -9.69 4.41
C PRO A 61 -5.43 -10.33 4.91
N GLY A 62 -4.51 -10.63 4.01
CA GLY A 62 -3.15 -11.04 4.33
C GLY A 62 -2.15 -9.88 4.12
N GLY A 63 -2.39 -9.05 3.11
CA GLY A 63 -1.56 -7.87 2.86
C GLY A 63 -1.82 -7.20 1.52
N ILE A 64 -1.30 -5.99 1.41
CA ILE A 64 -1.24 -5.18 0.20
C ILE A 64 0.21 -4.81 -0.08
N LEU A 65 0.73 -5.14 -1.24
CA LEU A 65 2.16 -5.08 -1.53
C LEU A 65 2.42 -4.50 -2.92
N TYR A 66 3.48 -3.70 -3.02
CA TYR A 66 4.08 -3.31 -4.30
C TYR A 66 5.32 -4.16 -4.55
N PHE A 67 5.41 -4.72 -5.73
CA PHE A 67 6.61 -5.38 -6.22
C PHE A 67 7.25 -4.53 -7.31
N LYS A 68 8.50 -4.11 -7.09
CA LYS A 68 9.25 -3.36 -8.09
C LYS A 68 9.83 -4.31 -9.13
N ILE A 69 9.45 -4.10 -10.40
CA ILE A 69 10.12 -4.75 -11.54
C ILE A 69 11.35 -3.92 -11.84
N ASP A 70 12.54 -4.45 -11.51
CA ASP A 70 13.82 -3.77 -11.67
C ASP A 70 14.93 -4.79 -11.89
N ASP A 71 16.01 -4.37 -12.51
CA ASP A 71 17.28 -5.10 -12.59
C ASP A 71 18.33 -4.35 -11.77
N PRO A 72 18.40 -4.63 -10.45
CA PRO A 72 19.18 -3.80 -9.55
C PRO A 72 20.69 -4.05 -9.69
N ILE A 73 21.44 -3.00 -10.01
CA ILE A 73 22.89 -3.05 -10.01
C ILE A 73 23.41 -3.16 -8.58
N ILE A 74 24.20 -4.20 -8.28
CA ILE A 74 24.91 -4.37 -7.02
C ILE A 74 26.33 -3.84 -7.17
N ARG A 75 26.68 -2.84 -6.38
CA ARG A 75 28.04 -2.34 -6.26
C ARG A 75 28.76 -3.07 -5.12
N GLY A 76 29.91 -3.65 -5.40
CA GLY A 76 30.69 -4.39 -4.42
C GLY A 76 32.18 -4.41 -4.74
N SER A 77 33.01 -4.88 -3.81
CA SER A 77 34.44 -5.14 -4.04
C SER A 77 34.62 -6.39 -4.87
N LYS A 78 35.81 -6.57 -5.48
CA LYS A 78 36.14 -7.70 -6.36
C LYS A 78 36.08 -9.12 -5.71
N MET A 79 35.77 -9.22 -4.41
CA MET A 79 35.76 -10.49 -3.65
C MET A 79 34.36 -10.79 -3.01
N ILE A 80 33.26 -10.31 -3.59
CA ILE A 80 31.92 -10.66 -3.10
C ILE A 80 31.56 -12.04 -3.66
N LYS A 81 31.07 -12.93 -2.81
CA LYS A 81 30.55 -14.25 -3.20
C LYS A 81 29.21 -14.09 -3.94
N ASP A 82 28.94 -14.99 -4.88
CA ASP A 82 27.71 -14.99 -5.67
C ASP A 82 26.45 -15.03 -4.78
N GLU A 83 26.47 -15.81 -3.70
CA GLU A 83 25.39 -15.91 -2.70
C GLU A 83 25.07 -14.54 -2.03
N ASP A 84 26.11 -13.74 -1.76
CA ASP A 84 25.94 -12.40 -1.16
C ASP A 84 25.36 -11.41 -2.18
N ILE A 85 25.73 -11.59 -3.46
CA ILE A 85 25.17 -10.80 -4.57
C ILE A 85 23.67 -11.12 -4.74
N GLU A 86 23.31 -12.40 -4.81
CA GLU A 86 21.91 -12.82 -4.92
C GLU A 86 21.08 -12.30 -3.74
N ARG A 87 21.60 -12.43 -2.52
CA ARG A 87 20.93 -11.89 -1.34
C ARG A 87 20.75 -10.37 -1.38
N ALA A 88 21.76 -9.65 -1.90
CA ALA A 88 21.68 -8.19 -2.05
C ALA A 88 20.65 -7.79 -3.12
N ILE A 89 20.54 -8.56 -4.22
CA ILE A 89 19.50 -8.39 -5.25
C ILE A 89 18.12 -8.60 -4.63
N MET A 90 17.90 -9.73 -3.95
CA MET A 90 16.62 -10.05 -3.33
C MET A 90 16.21 -8.97 -2.31
N LYS A 91 17.16 -8.46 -1.53
CA LYS A 91 16.90 -7.35 -0.59
C LYS A 91 16.46 -6.06 -1.29
N LYS A 92 17.01 -5.75 -2.47
CA LYS A 92 16.60 -4.58 -3.28
C LYS A 92 15.23 -4.77 -3.94
N LEU A 93 14.89 -6.01 -4.30
CA LEU A 93 13.61 -6.38 -4.89
C LEU A 93 12.54 -6.71 -3.84
N ARG A 94 12.86 -6.59 -2.56
CA ARG A 94 11.89 -6.83 -1.48
C ARG A 94 10.65 -5.97 -1.69
N MET A 95 9.49 -6.62 -1.66
CA MET A 95 8.20 -5.92 -1.73
C MET A 95 8.07 -4.90 -0.60
N ASN A 96 7.39 -3.80 -0.87
CA ASN A 96 6.98 -2.85 0.14
C ASN A 96 5.46 -2.78 0.21
N GLY A 97 4.91 -2.40 1.36
CA GLY A 97 3.46 -2.43 1.56
C GLY A 97 3.10 -2.66 3.01
N LEU A 98 1.93 -3.24 3.23
CA LEU A 98 1.37 -3.51 4.55
C LEU A 98 0.96 -4.98 4.64
N VAL A 99 1.43 -5.69 5.66
CA VAL A 99 1.15 -7.11 5.91
C VAL A 99 0.29 -7.26 7.16
N LEU A 100 -0.57 -8.28 7.23
CA LEU A 100 -1.32 -8.59 8.44
C LEU A 100 -0.38 -8.94 9.58
N ALA A 101 -0.59 -8.33 10.74
CA ALA A 101 0.17 -8.57 11.96
C ALA A 101 -0.22 -9.92 12.61
N ASP A 102 -0.05 -11.00 11.85
CA ASP A 102 -0.27 -12.38 12.26
C ASP A 102 0.95 -13.22 11.87
N LEU A 103 1.59 -13.82 12.87
CA LEU A 103 2.83 -14.57 12.68
C LEU A 103 2.67 -15.77 11.73
N ASN A 104 1.52 -16.44 11.77
CA ASN A 104 1.25 -17.57 10.89
C ASN A 104 1.13 -17.12 9.45
N VAL A 105 0.44 -15.99 9.22
CA VAL A 105 0.31 -15.38 7.88
C VAL A 105 1.67 -14.94 7.35
N VAL A 106 2.50 -14.34 8.20
CA VAL A 106 3.87 -13.93 7.85
C VAL A 106 4.71 -15.15 7.48
N LYS A 107 4.71 -16.22 8.30
CA LYS A 107 5.45 -17.47 8.04
C LYS A 107 4.95 -18.20 6.78
N GLU A 108 3.66 -18.09 6.42
CA GLU A 108 3.16 -18.64 5.16
C GLU A 108 3.56 -17.79 3.93
N MET A 109 3.81 -16.49 4.10
CA MET A 109 4.32 -15.64 3.02
C MET A 109 5.83 -15.82 2.78
N ASP A 110 6.58 -16.08 3.85
CA ASP A 110 8.02 -16.35 3.82
C ASP A 110 8.36 -17.46 4.83
N LYS A 111 8.39 -18.71 4.35
CA LYS A 111 8.67 -19.89 5.18
C LYS A 111 10.09 -19.94 5.71
N THR A 112 10.98 -19.16 5.12
CA THR A 112 12.41 -19.12 5.47
C THR A 112 12.77 -17.94 6.36
N ILE A 113 11.79 -17.15 6.78
CA ILE A 113 12.03 -15.92 7.53
C ILE A 113 12.74 -16.21 8.86
N ASN A 114 13.91 -15.60 9.01
CA ASN A 114 14.71 -15.59 10.23
C ASN A 114 15.36 -14.20 10.36
N GLY A 115 14.82 -13.33 11.19
CA GLY A 115 15.17 -11.92 11.20
C GLY A 115 14.43 -11.14 10.11
N ASP A 116 15.15 -10.39 9.27
CA ASP A 116 14.56 -9.63 8.17
C ASP A 116 14.15 -10.55 7.00
N SER A 117 12.90 -10.48 6.57
CA SER A 117 12.47 -11.14 5.33
C SER A 117 13.15 -10.52 4.12
N LEU A 118 13.49 -11.37 3.14
CA LEU A 118 13.98 -10.93 1.83
C LEU A 118 12.85 -10.60 0.85
N PHE A 119 11.61 -11.00 1.16
CA PHE A 119 10.47 -10.91 0.24
C PHE A 119 9.43 -9.88 0.65
N ILE A 120 9.15 -9.75 1.95
CA ILE A 120 8.09 -8.89 2.51
C ILE A 120 8.66 -7.90 3.53
N PRO A 121 8.00 -6.76 3.80
CA PRO A 121 8.50 -5.73 4.69
C PRO A 121 8.29 -6.08 6.17
N VAL A 122 8.70 -7.29 6.56
CA VAL A 122 8.52 -7.82 7.92
C VAL A 122 9.86 -8.34 8.46
N ARG A 123 10.05 -8.15 9.76
CA ARG A 123 11.14 -8.70 10.54
C ARG A 123 10.58 -9.46 11.75
N ILE A 124 11.14 -10.65 12.03
CA ILE A 124 10.85 -11.43 13.24
C ILE A 124 12.02 -11.28 14.20
N ASN A 125 11.71 -10.98 15.47
CA ASN A 125 12.68 -10.89 16.55
C ASN A 125 13.11 -12.30 17.03
N LYS A 126 14.16 -12.37 17.86
CA LYS A 126 14.66 -13.63 18.42
C LYS A 126 13.64 -14.35 19.32
N ASP A 127 12.68 -13.63 19.89
CA ASP A 127 11.57 -14.14 20.70
C ASP A 127 10.35 -14.54 19.86
N GLU A 128 10.52 -14.68 18.55
CA GLU A 128 9.47 -14.97 17.56
C GLU A 128 8.38 -13.90 17.43
N SER A 129 8.50 -12.75 18.06
CA SER A 129 7.56 -11.64 17.88
C SER A 129 7.82 -10.88 16.58
N ILE A 130 6.78 -10.25 16.01
CA ILE A 130 6.93 -9.35 14.87
C ILE A 130 7.55 -8.04 15.36
N SER A 131 8.65 -7.63 14.73
CA SER A 131 9.36 -6.40 15.10
C SER A 131 8.51 -5.15 14.86
N LYS A 132 8.64 -4.16 15.74
CA LYS A 132 8.01 -2.82 15.57
C LYS A 132 8.49 -2.07 14.31
N MET A 133 9.62 -2.47 13.73
CA MET A 133 10.13 -1.90 12.47
C MET A 133 9.46 -2.50 11.23
N SER A 134 8.61 -3.51 11.41
CA SER A 134 7.88 -4.15 10.32
C SER A 134 6.73 -3.27 9.84
N SER A 135 6.44 -3.30 8.54
CA SER A 135 5.27 -2.64 7.97
C SER A 135 4.06 -3.57 8.07
N VAL A 136 3.42 -3.57 9.23
CA VAL A 136 2.30 -4.45 9.54
C VAL A 136 1.11 -3.67 10.09
N ALA A 137 -0.08 -4.23 9.91
CA ALA A 137 -1.32 -3.73 10.50
C ALA A 137 -2.15 -4.86 11.08
N THR A 138 -2.88 -4.57 12.16
CA THR A 138 -3.84 -5.50 12.73
C THR A 138 -5.05 -5.67 11.81
N LEU A 139 -5.85 -6.71 12.05
CA LEU A 139 -7.11 -6.90 11.34
C LEU A 139 -8.05 -5.71 11.52
N GLU A 140 -8.07 -5.11 12.71
CA GLU A 140 -8.86 -3.90 13.00
C GLU A 140 -8.39 -2.71 12.16
N GLN A 141 -7.08 -2.54 12.00
CA GLN A 141 -6.51 -1.49 11.15
C GLN A 141 -6.82 -1.73 9.68
N PHE A 142 -6.78 -2.97 9.18
CA PHE A 142 -7.24 -3.29 7.82
C PHE A 142 -8.74 -3.00 7.63
N ASN A 143 -9.58 -3.31 8.63
CA ASN A 143 -11.00 -2.96 8.61
C ASN A 143 -11.23 -1.45 8.56
N LEU A 144 -10.47 -0.70 9.38
CA LEU A 144 -10.53 0.76 9.39
C LEU A 144 -10.12 1.34 8.05
N LEU A 145 -9.01 0.88 7.49
CA LEU A 145 -8.49 1.33 6.21
C LEU A 145 -9.48 1.08 5.06
N SER A 146 -10.08 -0.12 5.05
CA SER A 146 -11.11 -0.50 4.08
C SER A 146 -12.34 0.41 4.15
N LYS A 147 -12.86 0.66 5.36
CA LYS A 147 -14.00 1.56 5.58
C LYS A 147 -13.67 3.01 5.19
N TYR A 148 -12.48 3.48 5.57
CA TYR A 148 -12.04 4.82 5.26
C TYR A 148 -11.98 5.06 3.74
N VAL A 149 -11.38 4.14 2.99
CA VAL A 149 -11.31 4.24 1.52
C VAL A 149 -12.69 4.16 0.88
N GLU A 150 -13.61 3.35 1.42
CA GLU A 150 -15.00 3.32 0.96
C GLU A 150 -15.70 4.67 1.15
N ILE A 151 -15.49 5.33 2.30
CA ILE A 151 -16.03 6.68 2.57
C ILE A 151 -15.44 7.70 1.58
N LEU A 152 -14.12 7.66 1.35
CA LEU A 152 -13.47 8.52 0.37
C LEU A 152 -14.08 8.34 -1.03
N LEU A 153 -14.18 7.10 -1.51
CA LEU A 153 -14.73 6.80 -2.84
C LEU A 153 -16.17 7.27 -2.98
N LYS A 154 -17.01 7.08 -1.95
CA LYS A 154 -18.39 7.58 -1.94
C LYS A 154 -18.45 9.09 -1.99
N LYS A 155 -17.58 9.77 -1.24
CA LYS A 155 -17.50 11.24 -1.22
C LYS A 155 -17.09 11.79 -2.58
N GLU A 156 -16.01 11.27 -3.15
CA GLU A 156 -15.53 11.71 -4.46
C GLU A 156 -16.56 11.40 -5.57
N GLY A 157 -17.16 10.20 -5.54
CA GLY A 157 -18.24 9.85 -6.48
C GLY A 157 -19.44 10.79 -6.39
N LYS A 158 -19.83 11.21 -5.19
CA LYS A 158 -20.90 12.19 -4.99
C LYS A 158 -20.53 13.56 -5.57
N GLN A 159 -19.31 14.06 -5.31
CA GLN A 159 -18.84 15.33 -5.87
C GLN A 159 -18.85 15.31 -7.41
N MET A 160 -18.43 14.17 -8.01
CA MET A 160 -18.49 14.00 -9.46
C MET A 160 -19.94 14.05 -9.99
N GLN A 161 -20.90 13.41 -9.30
CA GLN A 161 -22.32 13.45 -9.68
C GLN A 161 -22.93 14.85 -9.51
N GLU A 162 -22.46 15.63 -8.55
CA GLU A 162 -22.87 17.01 -8.32
C GLU A 162 -22.21 18.01 -9.28
N GLY A 163 -21.31 17.54 -10.15
CA GLY A 163 -20.63 18.36 -11.16
C GLY A 163 -19.53 19.24 -10.57
N ASP A 164 -18.91 18.87 -9.46
CA ASP A 164 -17.74 19.59 -8.92
C ASP A 164 -16.54 19.42 -9.86
N ILE A 165 -16.23 20.49 -10.59
CA ILE A 165 -15.09 20.60 -11.51
C ILE A 165 -13.98 21.48 -10.95
N SER A 166 -13.99 21.77 -9.65
CA SER A 166 -13.03 22.67 -9.03
C SER A 166 -11.58 22.13 -9.12
N ILE A 167 -10.67 23.01 -9.49
CA ILE A 167 -9.24 22.68 -9.64
C ILE A 167 -8.58 22.80 -8.28
N LYS A 168 -8.32 21.63 -7.66
CA LYS A 168 -7.70 21.52 -6.33
C LYS A 168 -6.51 20.55 -6.35
N PRO A 169 -5.42 20.87 -7.09
CA PRO A 169 -4.26 19.98 -7.17
C PRO A 169 -3.64 19.78 -5.79
N TYR A 170 -3.11 18.59 -5.52
CA TYR A 170 -2.38 18.36 -4.28
C TYR A 170 -0.93 18.87 -4.36
N LYS A 171 -0.39 19.19 -3.21
CA LYS A 171 1.03 19.51 -3.01
C LYS A 171 1.53 18.86 -1.74
N ASN A 172 2.57 18.04 -1.85
CA ASN A 172 3.41 17.63 -0.73
C ASN A 172 4.72 18.42 -0.73
N LYS A 173 5.66 18.12 0.18
CA LYS A 173 6.94 18.86 0.25
C LYS A 173 7.79 18.73 -1.02
N GLN A 174 7.67 17.64 -1.75
CA GLN A 174 8.59 17.24 -2.81
C GLN A 174 7.99 17.46 -4.20
N THR A 175 6.68 17.21 -4.35
CA THR A 175 6.02 17.17 -5.65
C THR A 175 4.64 17.79 -5.60
N THR A 176 4.12 18.14 -6.78
CA THR A 176 2.74 18.54 -6.99
C THR A 176 2.09 17.65 -8.04
N SER A 177 0.76 17.51 -8.01
CA SER A 177 0.04 16.83 -9.09
C SER A 177 0.15 17.55 -10.43
N CYS A 178 0.63 18.80 -10.46
CA CYS A 178 0.82 19.59 -11.67
C CYS A 178 2.12 19.28 -12.40
N GLU A 179 3.11 18.66 -11.75
CA GLU A 179 4.47 18.51 -12.26
C GLU A 179 4.55 17.71 -13.57
N TYR A 180 3.70 16.65 -13.67
CA TYR A 180 3.62 15.79 -14.85
C TYR A 180 2.21 15.77 -15.46
N CYS A 181 1.45 16.85 -15.27
CA CYS A 181 0.06 16.93 -15.72
C CYS A 181 0.01 17.28 -17.23
N GLU A 182 -0.55 16.39 -18.02
CA GLU A 182 -0.73 16.61 -19.47
C GLU A 182 -1.67 17.78 -19.78
N PHE A 183 -2.54 18.15 -18.85
CA PHE A 183 -3.48 19.27 -18.98
C PHE A 183 -2.92 20.62 -18.54
N ALA A 184 -1.66 20.70 -18.10
CA ALA A 184 -1.06 21.94 -17.64
C ALA A 184 -1.17 23.11 -18.65
N PRO A 185 -0.98 22.90 -19.98
CA PRO A 185 -1.10 23.96 -20.99
C PRO A 185 -2.51 24.56 -21.10
N ILE A 186 -3.53 23.76 -20.81
CA ILE A 186 -4.95 24.19 -20.88
C ILE A 186 -5.40 24.75 -19.53
N CYS A 187 -5.06 24.05 -18.45
CA CYS A 187 -5.47 24.38 -17.10
C CYS A 187 -4.88 25.70 -16.60
N GLN A 188 -3.60 25.94 -16.90
CA GLN A 188 -2.84 27.16 -16.52
C GLN A 188 -3.03 27.52 -15.03
N PHE A 189 -3.05 26.49 -14.14
CA PHE A 189 -3.19 26.68 -12.71
C PHE A 189 -2.08 27.57 -12.17
N ASP A 190 -2.45 28.72 -11.61
CA ASP A 190 -1.53 29.71 -11.05
C ASP A 190 -2.01 30.16 -9.67
N THR A 191 -1.14 30.01 -8.68
CA THR A 191 -1.43 30.38 -7.28
C THR A 191 -1.45 31.88 -7.01
N THR A 192 -1.03 32.72 -7.99
CA THR A 192 -1.20 34.18 -7.90
C THR A 192 -2.66 34.59 -8.03
N LEU A 193 -3.48 33.74 -8.66
CA LEU A 193 -4.92 33.96 -8.73
C LEU A 193 -5.58 33.59 -7.39
N LYS A 194 -6.44 34.48 -6.88
CA LYS A 194 -7.00 34.41 -5.53
C LYS A 194 -7.65 33.09 -5.15
N ASP A 195 -8.29 32.42 -6.11
CA ASP A 195 -9.07 31.21 -5.86
C ASP A 195 -8.31 29.91 -6.14
N ASN A 196 -7.10 30.02 -6.70
CA ASN A 196 -6.25 28.89 -7.02
C ASN A 196 -5.36 28.52 -5.82
N LYS A 197 -5.66 27.42 -5.15
CA LYS A 197 -4.90 26.93 -4.00
C LYS A 197 -4.59 25.46 -4.12
N TYR A 198 -3.35 25.09 -3.74
CA TYR A 198 -3.02 23.70 -3.55
C TYR A 198 -3.71 23.12 -2.32
N ARG A 199 -4.18 21.87 -2.43
CA ARG A 199 -4.50 21.01 -1.29
C ARG A 199 -3.18 20.50 -0.69
N VAL A 200 -2.72 21.14 0.37
CA VAL A 200 -1.44 20.79 1.00
C VAL A 200 -1.59 19.51 1.81
N MET A 201 -0.79 18.50 1.47
CA MET A 201 -0.69 17.24 2.20
C MET A 201 0.28 17.43 3.37
N LYS A 202 -0.23 17.47 4.58
CA LYS A 202 0.59 17.51 5.80
C LYS A 202 1.22 16.15 6.05
N GLU A 203 2.43 16.14 6.57
CA GLU A 203 3.08 14.91 7.02
C GLU A 203 2.58 14.55 8.42
N TYR A 204 2.09 13.34 8.54
CA TYR A 204 1.67 12.75 9.80
C TYR A 204 2.42 11.44 10.03
N GLY A 205 2.67 11.11 11.29
CA GLY A 205 3.15 9.77 11.66
C GLY A 205 2.05 8.72 11.46
N ASN A 206 2.44 7.46 11.26
CA ASN A 206 1.47 6.39 11.01
C ASN A 206 0.41 6.28 12.14
N GLU A 207 0.81 6.41 13.41
CA GLU A 207 -0.11 6.37 14.54
C GLU A 207 -1.15 7.50 14.49
N GLU A 208 -0.72 8.69 14.12
CA GLU A 208 -1.59 9.86 13.95
C GLU A 208 -2.57 9.65 12.79
N ILE A 209 -2.11 9.07 11.68
CA ILE A 209 -2.98 8.74 10.53
C ILE A 209 -4.05 7.74 10.93
N TRP A 210 -3.69 6.67 11.66
CA TRP A 210 -4.66 5.72 12.17
C TRP A 210 -5.70 6.39 13.07
N HIS A 211 -5.27 7.36 13.89
CA HIS A 211 -6.19 8.14 14.72
C HIS A 211 -7.12 9.01 13.88
N LEU A 212 -6.58 9.75 12.90
CA LEU A 212 -7.37 10.60 12.00
C LEU A 212 -8.40 9.81 11.18
N MET A 213 -8.02 8.62 10.69
CA MET A 213 -8.95 7.74 9.96
C MET A 213 -10.11 7.24 10.83
N LYS A 214 -9.95 7.14 12.16
CA LYS A 214 -11.03 6.78 13.09
C LYS A 214 -12.02 7.90 13.31
N LEU A 215 -11.60 9.15 13.10
CA LEU A 215 -12.43 10.34 13.31
C LEU A 215 -13.21 10.74 12.04
N ALA A 216 -12.87 10.18 10.88
CA ALA A 216 -13.50 10.47 9.59
C ALA A 216 -14.74 9.61 9.34
#